data_688af8e573e79c114b94b64595b2c794
#
_entry.id   688af8e573e79c114b94b64595b2c794
#
_cell.length_a   1.000
_cell.length_b   1.000
_cell.length_c   1.000
_cell.angle_alpha   90.00
_cell.angle_beta   90.00
_cell.angle_gamma   90.00
#
_symmetry.space_group_name_H-M   'P 1'
#
loop_
_entity.id
_entity.type
_entity.pdbx_description
1 polymer ?
#
loop_
_entity_poly.entity_id
_entity_poly.type
_entity_poly.pdbx_seq_one_letter_code
_entity_poly.pdbx_strand_id
1 'polypeptide(L)'
;MKYDIIIIGSGPGGYVTGIRASQLGFKVAIVEKESLGGICLNWGCIPTKALLKSAQVYDYLKHVDQYGLKAEAIDKDFDAVIKRSRGVAEGMSKGVAFLMKKNKIDIIDGFGKIKTGKKVEVTAENGTVTEYNADSIIIATGARSRELPNLPQDGIKVIGYRKAMTLPSQPKSMIVVGSGAIGVEFAHFYNSMGTEVTLVEYMPNIVPVEDVDISKQFERSIKKAGIKVMTNSSVESVDTSGKGVIATVKTKNGEKTLEADVVLSAVGIKSNIENIGLEDVGIIVDRDKILVNDFYQTNIPGYYAIGDVVPGQALAHVASAEGITCVEKLAGLHTEPIDYGNVPGCTYATPEIASVGMTEAKAKEAGYELKVGKFPFSASGKATAAGTTDGFVKVIFDAKYGEWLGCHMIGAGVTDMIAEAVLGRKLETTGHEVLKTIHPHPTMSEAVMEAVADAYDEVIHL
;
A
#
# COMPACT_ATOMS: atom_id res chain seq x y z
N MET A 1 -20.08 -16.01 26.29
CA MET A 1 -21.01 -15.41 25.30
C MET A 1 -20.76 -16.08 23.97
N LYS A 2 -21.79 -16.30 23.14
CA LYS A 2 -21.63 -16.95 21.82
C LYS A 2 -21.93 -15.93 20.71
N TYR A 3 -21.10 -15.95 19.66
CA TYR A 3 -21.24 -15.18 18.43
C TYR A 3 -21.38 -16.12 17.22
N ASP A 4 -21.94 -15.64 16.12
CA ASP A 4 -21.89 -16.38 14.86
C ASP A 4 -20.49 -16.25 14.26
N ILE A 5 -19.91 -15.04 14.34
CA ILE A 5 -18.57 -14.76 13.81
C ILE A 5 -17.75 -13.95 14.83
N ILE A 6 -16.53 -14.40 15.12
CA ILE A 6 -15.52 -13.59 15.81
C ILE A 6 -14.37 -13.30 14.81
N ILE A 7 -14.02 -12.02 14.69
CA ILE A 7 -12.91 -11.55 13.82
C ILE A 7 -11.76 -11.11 14.73
N ILE A 8 -10.55 -11.57 14.47
CA ILE A 8 -9.35 -11.16 15.21
C ILE A 8 -8.57 -10.15 14.40
N GLY A 9 -8.60 -8.89 14.85
CA GLY A 9 -8.02 -7.72 14.18
C GLY A 9 -9.09 -6.84 13.53
N SER A 10 -8.97 -5.54 13.72
CA SER A 10 -9.90 -4.51 13.25
C SER A 10 -9.35 -3.67 12.09
N GLY A 11 -8.31 -4.13 11.40
CA GLY A 11 -7.82 -3.50 10.17
C GLY A 11 -8.87 -3.45 9.05
N PRO A 12 -8.56 -2.92 7.86
CA PRO A 12 -9.50 -2.83 6.75
C PRO A 12 -10.18 -4.17 6.43
N GLY A 13 -9.48 -5.27 6.45
CA GLY A 13 -10.08 -6.59 6.35
C GLY A 13 -11.09 -6.84 7.47
N GLY A 14 -10.70 -6.64 8.73
CA GLY A 14 -11.54 -7.00 9.88
C GLY A 14 -12.80 -6.16 10.03
N TYR A 15 -12.70 -4.81 10.04
CA TYR A 15 -13.87 -3.97 10.26
C TYR A 15 -14.86 -3.99 9.08
N VAL A 16 -14.37 -4.07 7.84
CA VAL A 16 -15.24 -4.18 6.65
C VAL A 16 -15.97 -5.51 6.67
N THR A 17 -15.26 -6.60 6.94
CA THR A 17 -15.84 -7.94 7.09
C THR A 17 -16.92 -7.97 8.18
N GLY A 18 -16.62 -7.37 9.34
CA GLY A 18 -17.57 -7.30 10.46
C GLY A 18 -18.84 -6.56 10.09
N ILE A 19 -18.75 -5.43 9.39
CA ILE A 19 -19.89 -4.65 8.92
C ILE A 19 -20.72 -5.49 7.92
N ARG A 20 -20.05 -6.09 6.92
CA ARG A 20 -20.76 -6.89 5.92
C ARG A 20 -21.43 -8.11 6.54
N ALA A 21 -20.77 -8.81 7.44
CA ALA A 21 -21.35 -9.93 8.18
C ALA A 21 -22.59 -9.51 9.00
N SER A 22 -22.53 -8.37 9.70
CA SER A 22 -23.68 -7.83 10.43
C SER A 22 -24.84 -7.48 9.50
N GLN A 23 -24.59 -6.90 8.32
CA GLN A 23 -25.61 -6.63 7.30
C GLN A 23 -26.28 -7.90 6.77
N LEU A 24 -25.56 -9.02 6.79
CA LEU A 24 -26.05 -10.34 6.41
C LEU A 24 -26.79 -11.07 7.56
N GLY A 25 -26.93 -10.42 8.72
CA GLY A 25 -27.69 -10.91 9.86
C GLY A 25 -26.89 -11.69 10.90
N PHE A 26 -25.57 -11.80 10.75
CA PHE A 26 -24.70 -12.46 11.73
C PHE A 26 -24.50 -11.60 12.98
N LYS A 27 -24.44 -12.25 14.15
CA LYS A 27 -23.99 -11.65 15.40
C LYS A 27 -22.46 -11.67 15.44
N VAL A 28 -21.84 -10.50 15.37
CA VAL A 28 -20.39 -10.34 15.19
C VAL A 28 -19.71 -9.70 16.39
N ALA A 29 -18.52 -10.20 16.72
CA ALA A 29 -17.56 -9.50 17.57
C ALA A 29 -16.22 -9.34 16.86
N ILE A 30 -15.51 -8.24 17.15
CA ILE A 30 -14.12 -7.98 16.70
C ILE A 30 -13.23 -7.89 17.91
N VAL A 31 -12.14 -8.68 17.92
CA VAL A 31 -11.08 -8.61 18.92
C VAL A 31 -9.99 -7.70 18.41
N GLU A 32 -9.66 -6.64 19.17
CA GLU A 32 -8.59 -5.70 18.82
C GLU A 32 -7.68 -5.44 20.02
N LYS A 33 -6.38 -5.48 19.79
CA LYS A 33 -5.37 -5.32 20.86
C LYS A 33 -4.78 -3.91 20.97
N GLU A 34 -5.02 -3.04 19.96
CA GLU A 34 -4.37 -1.74 19.91
C GLU A 34 -5.39 -0.63 19.57
N SER A 35 -5.67 -0.41 18.30
CA SER A 35 -6.54 0.68 17.85
C SER A 35 -7.42 0.24 16.69
N LEU A 36 -8.69 0.61 16.73
CA LEU A 36 -9.63 0.32 15.65
C LEU A 36 -9.16 0.91 14.31
N GLY A 37 -9.31 0.11 13.25
CA GLY A 37 -8.83 0.45 11.92
C GLY A 37 -7.45 -0.09 11.58
N GLY A 38 -6.76 -0.72 12.56
CA GLY A 38 -5.48 -1.42 12.37
C GLY A 38 -4.36 -0.52 11.82
N ILE A 39 -3.38 -1.15 11.18
CA ILE A 39 -2.19 -0.45 10.66
C ILE A 39 -2.56 0.61 9.61
N CYS A 40 -3.43 0.29 8.65
CA CYS A 40 -3.75 1.19 7.54
C CYS A 40 -4.25 2.56 8.03
N LEU A 41 -5.18 2.61 8.97
CA LEU A 41 -5.77 3.86 9.44
C LEU A 41 -4.92 4.58 10.49
N ASN A 42 -4.11 3.84 11.26
CA ASN A 42 -3.35 4.39 12.38
C ASN A 42 -1.86 4.59 12.09
N TRP A 43 -1.25 3.71 11.31
CA TRP A 43 0.21 3.62 11.15
C TRP A 43 0.66 3.38 9.70
N GLY A 44 -0.23 3.51 8.73
CA GLY A 44 0.05 3.18 7.32
C GLY A 44 -0.58 4.15 6.36
N CYS A 45 -1.54 3.66 5.57
CA CYS A 45 -2.12 4.33 4.41
C CYS A 45 -2.53 5.78 4.70
N ILE A 46 -3.42 6.00 5.65
CA ILE A 46 -4.07 7.29 5.86
C ILE A 46 -3.11 8.34 6.47
N PRO A 47 -2.41 8.07 7.58
CA PRO A 47 -1.49 9.04 8.14
C PRO A 47 -0.30 9.36 7.22
N THR A 48 0.19 8.40 6.44
CA THR A 48 1.22 8.67 5.43
C THR A 48 0.71 9.62 4.35
N LYS A 49 -0.50 9.40 3.82
CA LYS A 49 -1.11 10.31 2.83
C LYS A 49 -1.34 11.70 3.41
N ALA A 50 -1.64 11.81 4.71
CA ALA A 50 -1.70 13.10 5.39
C ALA A 50 -0.33 13.81 5.45
N LEU A 51 0.77 13.06 5.68
CA LEU A 51 2.15 13.58 5.61
C LEU A 51 2.50 14.02 4.19
N LEU A 52 2.25 13.16 3.19
CA LEU A 52 2.53 13.46 1.78
C LEU A 52 1.75 14.68 1.30
N LYS A 53 0.50 14.86 1.73
CA LYS A 53 -0.29 16.06 1.40
C LYS A 53 0.33 17.33 2.00
N SER A 54 0.84 17.27 3.22
CA SER A 54 1.55 18.41 3.83
C SER A 54 2.84 18.72 3.07
N ALA A 55 3.59 17.68 2.63
CA ALA A 55 4.76 17.82 1.79
C ALA A 55 4.44 18.47 0.44
N GLN A 56 3.37 18.03 -0.22
CA GLN A 56 2.90 18.60 -1.48
C GLN A 56 2.53 20.09 -1.35
N VAL A 57 1.80 20.44 -0.29
CA VAL A 57 1.44 21.85 -0.04
C VAL A 57 2.69 22.70 0.21
N TYR A 58 3.64 22.18 0.98
CA TYR A 58 4.91 22.89 1.23
C TYR A 58 5.72 23.06 -0.05
N ASP A 59 5.70 22.08 -0.93
CA ASP A 59 6.36 22.15 -2.23
C ASP A 59 5.72 23.18 -3.15
N TYR A 60 4.39 23.27 -3.19
CA TYR A 60 3.68 24.35 -3.89
C TYR A 60 4.07 25.73 -3.35
N LEU A 61 4.17 25.89 -2.03
CA LEU A 61 4.59 27.16 -1.41
C LEU A 61 6.00 27.57 -1.83
N LYS A 62 6.94 26.62 -1.97
CA LYS A 62 8.30 26.89 -2.42
C LYS A 62 8.39 27.32 -3.91
N HIS A 63 7.38 26.98 -4.69
CA HIS A 63 7.35 27.20 -6.13
C HIS A 63 6.16 28.05 -6.60
N VAL A 64 5.63 28.91 -5.74
CA VAL A 64 4.43 29.73 -6.02
C VAL A 64 4.63 30.69 -7.19
N ASP A 65 5.87 31.08 -7.48
CA ASP A 65 6.26 31.93 -8.62
C ASP A 65 5.88 31.31 -9.98
N GLN A 66 5.89 29.98 -10.08
CA GLN A 66 5.44 29.25 -11.28
C GLN A 66 3.94 29.48 -11.56
N TYR A 67 3.17 29.88 -10.55
CA TYR A 67 1.73 30.19 -10.65
C TYR A 67 1.45 31.68 -10.67
N GLY A 68 2.49 32.52 -10.80
CA GLY A 68 2.36 33.98 -10.77
C GLY A 68 2.04 34.55 -9.38
N LEU A 69 2.25 33.76 -8.33
CA LEU A 69 1.99 34.14 -6.95
C LEU A 69 3.30 34.54 -6.25
N LYS A 70 3.16 35.25 -5.14
CA LYS A 70 4.27 35.61 -4.25
C LYS A 70 3.96 35.16 -2.83
N ALA A 71 4.94 34.58 -2.16
CA ALA A 71 4.88 34.27 -0.75
C ALA A 71 6.17 34.74 -0.07
N GLU A 72 6.04 35.34 1.10
CA GLU A 72 7.16 35.80 1.92
C GLU A 72 7.34 34.84 3.11
N ALA A 73 8.57 34.65 3.56
CA ALA A 73 8.93 33.88 4.76
C ALA A 73 8.28 32.49 4.83
N ILE A 74 8.43 31.70 3.76
CA ILE A 74 7.93 30.32 3.72
C ILE A 74 8.75 29.47 4.68
N ASP A 75 8.09 28.96 5.73
CA ASP A 75 8.68 28.07 6.73
C ASP A 75 7.70 26.90 7.00
N LYS A 76 8.17 25.92 7.75
CA LYS A 76 7.42 24.72 8.12
C LYS A 76 7.58 24.44 9.62
N ASP A 77 6.53 24.04 10.24
CA ASP A 77 6.52 23.44 11.57
C ASP A 77 6.40 21.93 11.44
N PHE A 78 7.53 21.22 11.58
CA PHE A 78 7.58 19.77 11.42
C PHE A 78 6.73 19.04 12.47
N ASP A 79 6.72 19.54 13.72
CA ASP A 79 5.89 18.96 14.79
C ASP A 79 4.40 19.09 14.48
N ALA A 80 3.97 20.26 13.98
CA ALA A 80 2.59 20.49 13.55
C ALA A 80 2.19 19.57 12.37
N VAL A 81 3.11 19.29 11.41
CA VAL A 81 2.87 18.35 10.32
C VAL A 81 2.64 16.93 10.86
N ILE A 82 3.51 16.47 11.79
CA ILE A 82 3.35 15.17 12.44
C ILE A 82 2.04 15.12 13.22
N LYS A 83 1.74 16.13 14.03
CA LYS A 83 0.51 16.22 14.84
C LYS A 83 -0.76 16.19 13.97
N ARG A 84 -0.74 16.89 12.82
CA ARG A 84 -1.84 16.81 11.83
C ARG A 84 -2.07 15.38 11.35
N SER A 85 -1.01 14.68 10.99
CA SER A 85 -1.09 13.26 10.55
C SER A 85 -1.71 12.37 11.64
N ARG A 86 -1.29 12.54 12.90
CA ARG A 86 -1.84 11.79 14.04
C ARG A 86 -3.32 12.11 14.30
N GLY A 87 -3.70 13.39 14.20
CA GLY A 87 -5.11 13.82 14.33
C GLY A 87 -6.01 13.23 13.25
N VAL A 88 -5.50 13.08 12.01
CA VAL A 88 -6.22 12.40 10.92
C VAL A 88 -6.44 10.92 11.28
N ALA A 89 -5.39 10.22 11.74
CA ALA A 89 -5.50 8.82 12.15
C ALA A 89 -6.50 8.63 13.30
N GLU A 90 -6.47 9.48 14.31
CA GLU A 90 -7.42 9.45 15.44
C GLU A 90 -8.87 9.65 14.97
N GLY A 91 -9.09 10.59 14.04
CA GLY A 91 -10.41 10.81 13.42
C GLY A 91 -10.93 9.57 12.71
N MET A 92 -10.07 8.87 11.99
CA MET A 92 -10.43 7.63 11.29
C MET A 92 -10.79 6.50 12.27
N SER A 93 -10.01 6.31 13.34
CA SER A 93 -10.33 5.33 14.39
C SER A 93 -11.66 5.60 15.08
N LYS A 94 -11.97 6.87 15.38
CA LYS A 94 -13.28 7.28 15.90
C LYS A 94 -14.41 6.97 14.92
N GLY A 95 -14.17 7.17 13.61
CA GLY A 95 -15.09 6.80 12.56
C GLY A 95 -15.38 5.30 12.53
N VAL A 96 -14.36 4.45 12.65
CA VAL A 96 -14.55 2.99 12.73
C VAL A 96 -15.35 2.63 13.99
N ALA A 97 -15.04 3.22 15.16
CA ALA A 97 -15.80 2.98 16.39
C ALA A 97 -17.30 3.31 16.22
N PHE A 98 -17.60 4.43 15.57
CA PHE A 98 -18.98 4.79 15.22
C PHE A 98 -19.64 3.73 14.31
N LEU A 99 -18.91 3.25 13.27
CA LEU A 99 -19.44 2.21 12.38
C LEU A 99 -19.70 0.89 13.11
N MET A 100 -18.84 0.49 14.03
CA MET A 100 -19.05 -0.71 14.87
C MET A 100 -20.33 -0.58 15.68
N LYS A 101 -20.50 0.54 16.38
CA LYS A 101 -21.73 0.82 17.15
C LYS A 101 -22.99 0.84 16.28
N LYS A 102 -22.92 1.52 15.11
CA LYS A 102 -24.04 1.60 14.15
C LYS A 102 -24.49 0.22 13.68
N ASN A 103 -23.55 -0.69 13.44
CA ASN A 103 -23.80 -2.04 12.96
C ASN A 103 -23.94 -3.07 14.10
N LYS A 104 -24.02 -2.65 15.37
CA LYS A 104 -24.19 -3.52 16.55
C LYS A 104 -23.12 -4.61 16.64
N ILE A 105 -21.89 -4.27 16.31
CA ILE A 105 -20.72 -5.15 16.39
C ILE A 105 -20.06 -4.92 17.76
N ASP A 106 -19.88 -5.98 18.52
CA ASP A 106 -19.19 -5.91 19.82
C ASP A 106 -17.67 -5.81 19.60
N ILE A 107 -17.03 -4.86 20.28
CA ILE A 107 -15.58 -4.75 20.33
C ILE A 107 -15.09 -5.39 21.62
N ILE A 108 -14.12 -6.28 21.49
CA ILE A 108 -13.47 -6.98 22.61
C ILE A 108 -12.00 -6.54 22.62
N ASP A 109 -11.64 -5.72 23.60
CA ASP A 109 -10.28 -5.21 23.72
C ASP A 109 -9.35 -6.28 24.30
N GLY A 110 -8.26 -6.56 23.58
CA GLY A 110 -7.22 -7.49 24.03
C GLY A 110 -6.59 -8.31 22.91
N PHE A 111 -5.63 -9.13 23.32
CA PHE A 111 -4.93 -10.06 22.43
C PHE A 111 -5.74 -11.35 22.26
N GLY A 112 -6.17 -11.63 21.04
CA GLY A 112 -6.95 -12.81 20.67
C GLY A 112 -6.06 -14.01 20.32
N LYS A 113 -6.31 -15.15 20.99
CA LYS A 113 -5.71 -16.46 20.68
C LYS A 113 -6.81 -17.44 20.33
N ILE A 114 -6.71 -18.10 19.18
CA ILE A 114 -7.66 -19.17 18.78
C ILE A 114 -7.36 -20.46 19.55
N LYS A 115 -8.41 -21.19 19.82
CA LYS A 115 -8.40 -22.50 20.49
C LYS A 115 -9.22 -23.51 19.71
N THR A 116 -8.99 -24.78 20.01
CA THR A 116 -9.85 -25.87 19.49
C THR A 116 -11.30 -25.68 19.89
N GLY A 117 -12.22 -26.22 19.08
CA GLY A 117 -13.67 -26.11 19.35
C GLY A 117 -14.26 -24.72 19.04
N LYS A 118 -13.62 -23.96 18.14
CA LYS A 118 -14.07 -22.64 17.67
C LYS A 118 -14.21 -21.63 18.82
N LYS A 119 -13.16 -21.54 19.62
CA LYS A 119 -13.06 -20.63 20.75
C LYS A 119 -11.97 -19.59 20.52
N VAL A 120 -12.17 -18.40 21.07
CA VAL A 120 -11.18 -17.32 21.11
C VAL A 120 -10.97 -16.95 22.57
N GLU A 121 -9.74 -17.12 23.02
CA GLU A 121 -9.26 -16.63 24.30
C GLU A 121 -8.73 -15.21 24.11
N VAL A 122 -9.26 -14.26 24.86
CA VAL A 122 -8.85 -12.86 24.79
C VAL A 122 -8.18 -12.49 26.10
N THR A 123 -6.93 -12.03 26.01
CA THR A 123 -6.16 -11.49 27.13
C THR A 123 -6.21 -9.96 27.06
N ALA A 124 -6.91 -9.35 28.00
CA ALA A 124 -6.99 -7.90 28.14
C ALA A 124 -5.66 -7.31 28.64
N GLU A 125 -5.46 -5.99 28.50
CA GLU A 125 -4.23 -5.30 28.92
C GLU A 125 -3.89 -5.49 30.40
N ASN A 126 -4.91 -5.60 31.27
CA ASN A 126 -4.73 -5.87 32.71
C ASN A 126 -4.44 -7.34 33.03
N GLY A 127 -4.25 -8.21 32.02
CA GLY A 127 -4.00 -9.64 32.18
C GLY A 127 -5.24 -10.52 32.40
N THR A 128 -6.45 -9.95 32.41
CA THR A 128 -7.69 -10.74 32.52
C THR A 128 -7.88 -11.56 31.26
N VAL A 129 -8.14 -12.87 31.42
CA VAL A 129 -8.37 -13.79 30.31
C VAL A 129 -9.84 -14.15 30.26
N THR A 130 -10.46 -14.00 29.10
CA THR A 130 -11.86 -14.35 28.86
C THR A 130 -11.98 -15.20 27.61
N GLU A 131 -12.79 -16.26 27.66
CA GLU A 131 -13.04 -17.15 26.52
C GLU A 131 -14.41 -16.85 25.88
N TYR A 132 -14.42 -16.79 24.56
CA TYR A 132 -15.62 -16.59 23.74
C TYR A 132 -15.77 -17.74 22.74
N ASN A 133 -17.03 -18.08 22.42
CA ASN A 133 -17.37 -19.12 21.47
C ASN A 133 -17.92 -18.48 20.17
N ALA A 134 -17.57 -19.05 19.02
CA ALA A 134 -18.09 -18.64 17.73
C ALA A 134 -18.47 -19.85 16.87
N ASP A 135 -19.33 -19.64 15.87
CA ASP A 135 -19.57 -20.66 14.85
C ASP A 135 -18.50 -20.58 13.75
N SER A 136 -17.95 -19.38 13.51
CA SER A 136 -16.83 -19.13 12.61
C SER A 136 -15.83 -18.12 13.22
N ILE A 137 -14.54 -18.33 12.97
CA ILE A 137 -13.46 -17.42 13.40
C ILE A 137 -12.70 -16.94 12.16
N ILE A 138 -12.53 -15.63 12.03
CA ILE A 138 -11.80 -15.02 10.91
C ILE A 138 -10.53 -14.34 11.46
N ILE A 139 -9.38 -14.77 10.97
CA ILE A 139 -8.07 -14.24 11.35
C ILE A 139 -7.72 -13.10 10.38
N ALA A 140 -7.64 -11.87 10.92
CA ALA A 140 -7.35 -10.63 10.18
C ALA A 140 -6.28 -9.80 10.91
N THR A 141 -5.28 -10.47 11.48
CA THR A 141 -4.27 -9.89 12.37
C THR A 141 -3.24 -9.01 11.68
N GLY A 142 -3.24 -8.97 10.33
CA GLY A 142 -2.41 -8.08 9.52
C GLY A 142 -0.92 -8.39 9.61
N ALA A 143 -0.11 -7.38 9.33
CA ALA A 143 1.35 -7.52 9.28
C ALA A 143 2.05 -6.38 10.01
N ARG A 144 3.37 -6.52 10.17
CA ARG A 144 4.27 -5.52 10.75
C ARG A 144 5.53 -5.37 9.89
N SER A 145 6.36 -4.37 10.19
CA SER A 145 7.67 -4.21 9.56
C SER A 145 8.50 -5.50 9.67
N ARG A 146 9.11 -5.92 8.57
CA ARG A 146 10.10 -7.00 8.58
C ARG A 146 11.42 -6.45 9.13
N GLU A 147 12.08 -7.22 9.96
CA GLU A 147 13.44 -6.95 10.43
C GLU A 147 14.42 -7.86 9.71
N LEU A 148 15.59 -7.32 9.37
CA LEU A 148 16.72 -8.12 8.87
C LEU A 148 17.77 -8.25 9.98
N PRO A 149 18.48 -9.41 10.06
CA PRO A 149 19.49 -9.62 11.09
C PRO A 149 20.63 -8.59 11.08
N ASN A 150 20.97 -8.08 9.90
CA ASN A 150 22.00 -7.06 9.67
C ASN A 150 21.45 -5.61 9.73
N LEU A 151 20.14 -5.45 9.97
CA LEU A 151 19.49 -4.15 10.11
C LEU A 151 18.43 -4.19 11.23
N PRO A 152 18.83 -4.53 12.48
CA PRO A 152 17.89 -4.59 13.61
C PRO A 152 17.38 -3.19 13.96
N GLN A 153 16.06 -3.10 14.18
CA GLN A 153 15.42 -1.82 14.55
C GLN A 153 15.57 -1.56 16.05
N ASP A 154 16.25 -0.48 16.42
CA ASP A 154 16.37 -0.02 17.82
C ASP A 154 15.27 1.00 18.20
N GLY A 155 14.48 1.44 17.22
CA GLY A 155 13.41 2.43 17.41
C GLY A 155 13.91 3.87 17.64
N ILE A 156 15.20 4.13 17.52
CA ILE A 156 15.85 5.42 17.77
C ILE A 156 16.61 5.87 16.52
N LYS A 157 17.59 5.09 16.06
CA LYS A 157 18.45 5.38 14.91
C LYS A 157 18.16 4.47 13.72
N VAL A 158 17.86 3.22 13.98
CA VAL A 158 17.33 2.30 12.95
C VAL A 158 15.84 2.12 13.24
N ILE A 159 15.01 2.69 12.39
CA ILE A 159 13.57 2.80 12.62
C ILE A 159 12.75 2.10 11.54
N GLY A 160 11.55 1.69 11.91
CA GLY A 160 10.51 1.27 10.98
C GLY A 160 9.52 2.40 10.67
N TYR A 161 8.52 2.11 9.83
CA TYR A 161 7.53 3.08 9.37
C TYR A 161 6.74 3.76 10.51
N ARG A 162 6.39 3.05 11.59
CA ARG A 162 5.67 3.64 12.73
C ARG A 162 6.46 4.78 13.37
N LYS A 163 7.74 4.57 13.60
CA LYS A 163 8.61 5.59 14.18
C LYS A 163 8.88 6.73 13.21
N ALA A 164 9.02 6.42 11.91
CA ALA A 164 9.17 7.43 10.87
C ALA A 164 7.98 8.40 10.81
N MET A 165 6.77 7.96 11.15
CA MET A 165 5.59 8.84 11.23
C MET A 165 5.55 9.73 12.49
N THR A 166 6.42 9.50 13.46
CA THR A 166 6.33 10.12 14.79
C THR A 166 7.68 10.57 15.32
N LEU A 167 8.65 10.84 14.43
CA LEU A 167 9.92 11.40 14.87
C LEU A 167 9.68 12.75 15.55
N PRO A 168 10.30 12.98 16.73
CA PRO A 168 10.10 14.20 17.51
C PRO A 168 10.74 15.43 16.86
N SER A 169 11.65 15.22 15.92
CA SER A 169 12.30 16.27 15.13
C SER A 169 12.66 15.76 13.76
N GLN A 170 12.72 16.66 12.80
CA GLN A 170 13.17 16.32 11.45
C GLN A 170 14.66 15.99 11.44
N PRO A 171 15.07 14.80 10.95
CA PRO A 171 16.49 14.49 10.76
C PRO A 171 17.09 15.33 9.62
N LYS A 172 18.38 15.67 9.72
CA LYS A 172 19.09 16.37 8.64
C LYS A 172 19.38 15.42 7.48
N SER A 173 19.65 14.15 7.79
CA SER A 173 19.96 13.11 6.81
C SER A 173 19.31 11.78 7.16
N MET A 174 18.89 11.03 6.13
CA MET A 174 18.24 9.73 6.29
C MET A 174 18.68 8.77 5.19
N ILE A 175 19.02 7.54 5.58
CA ILE A 175 19.17 6.42 4.66
C ILE A 175 17.85 5.63 4.70
N VAL A 176 17.23 5.43 3.53
CA VAL A 176 16.05 4.59 3.37
C VAL A 176 16.47 3.28 2.70
N VAL A 177 16.24 2.16 3.36
CA VAL A 177 16.60 0.83 2.86
C VAL A 177 15.34 0.12 2.35
N GLY A 178 15.31 -0.14 1.05
CA GLY A 178 14.16 -0.69 0.32
C GLY A 178 13.36 0.39 -0.40
N SER A 179 13.07 0.15 -1.67
CA SER A 179 12.38 1.07 -2.58
C SER A 179 10.94 0.64 -2.93
N GLY A 180 10.32 -0.22 -2.13
CA GLY A 180 8.87 -0.46 -2.23
C GLY A 180 8.07 0.79 -1.86
N ALA A 181 6.73 0.75 -1.99
CA ALA A 181 5.85 1.90 -1.76
C ALA A 181 6.13 2.63 -0.43
N ILE A 182 6.32 1.89 0.67
CA ILE A 182 6.65 2.47 1.99
C ILE A 182 7.96 3.28 1.92
N GLY A 183 9.02 2.68 1.37
CA GLY A 183 10.33 3.33 1.31
C GLY A 183 10.33 4.60 0.48
N VAL A 184 9.75 4.57 -0.71
CA VAL A 184 9.74 5.74 -1.61
C VAL A 184 8.80 6.83 -1.15
N GLU A 185 7.67 6.50 -0.51
CA GLU A 185 6.77 7.50 0.06
C GLU A 185 7.42 8.26 1.22
N PHE A 186 8.11 7.58 2.13
CA PHE A 186 8.87 8.25 3.19
C PHE A 186 10.10 8.99 2.66
N ALA A 187 10.83 8.41 1.69
CA ALA A 187 11.93 9.10 1.04
C ALA A 187 11.47 10.43 0.43
N HIS A 188 10.33 10.41 -0.27
CA HIS A 188 9.72 11.61 -0.83
C HIS A 188 9.29 12.60 0.26
N PHE A 189 8.56 12.14 1.30
CA PHE A 189 8.11 13.00 2.39
C PHE A 189 9.27 13.74 3.06
N TYR A 190 10.29 12.99 3.51
CA TYR A 190 11.43 13.57 4.22
C TYR A 190 12.26 14.48 3.33
N ASN A 191 12.48 14.10 2.07
CA ASN A 191 13.19 14.96 1.11
C ASN A 191 12.43 16.27 0.87
N SER A 192 11.13 16.24 0.65
CA SER A 192 10.29 17.45 0.48
C SER A 192 10.34 18.34 1.71
N MET A 193 10.45 17.76 2.91
CA MET A 193 10.67 18.49 4.16
C MET A 193 12.11 19.01 4.32
N GLY A 194 13.05 18.68 3.42
CA GLY A 194 14.44 19.19 3.42
C GLY A 194 15.43 18.29 4.15
N THR A 195 15.10 17.02 4.40
CA THR A 195 16.06 16.00 4.84
C THR A 195 16.88 15.51 3.64
N GLU A 196 18.20 15.38 3.77
CA GLU A 196 19.03 14.69 2.78
C GLU A 196 18.72 13.20 2.77
N VAL A 197 18.16 12.67 1.67
CA VAL A 197 17.76 11.28 1.59
C VAL A 197 18.63 10.49 0.63
N THR A 198 19.13 9.34 1.10
CA THR A 198 19.76 8.31 0.26
C THR A 198 18.91 7.05 0.29
N LEU A 199 18.37 6.65 -0.87
CA LEU A 199 17.59 5.44 -1.06
C LEU A 199 18.51 4.30 -1.52
N VAL A 200 18.55 3.21 -0.75
CA VAL A 200 19.34 2.01 -1.06
C VAL A 200 18.41 0.87 -1.43
N GLU A 201 18.61 0.30 -2.63
CA GLU A 201 17.78 -0.77 -3.16
C GLU A 201 18.66 -1.95 -3.62
N TYR A 202 18.29 -3.15 -3.18
CA TYR A 202 18.97 -4.39 -3.54
C TYR A 202 18.76 -4.76 -5.02
N MET A 203 17.55 -4.52 -5.52
CA MET A 203 17.17 -4.83 -6.91
C MET A 203 17.82 -3.86 -7.92
N PRO A 204 17.89 -4.22 -9.21
CA PRO A 204 18.46 -3.36 -10.24
C PRO A 204 17.65 -2.09 -10.53
N ASN A 205 16.36 -2.09 -10.20
CA ASN A 205 15.45 -0.96 -10.38
C ASN A 205 14.76 -0.63 -9.05
N ILE A 206 14.44 0.63 -8.83
CA ILE A 206 13.53 1.03 -7.74
C ILE A 206 12.10 0.65 -8.09
N VAL A 207 11.20 0.60 -7.10
CA VAL A 207 9.83 0.10 -7.24
C VAL A 207 9.78 -1.17 -8.11
N PRO A 208 10.47 -2.25 -7.72
CA PRO A 208 10.83 -3.36 -8.61
C PRO A 208 9.65 -4.21 -9.09
N VAL A 209 8.46 -3.99 -8.53
CA VAL A 209 7.22 -4.69 -8.93
C VAL A 209 6.53 -4.03 -10.12
N GLU A 210 6.89 -2.78 -10.41
CA GLU A 210 6.29 -1.98 -11.47
C GLU A 210 6.88 -2.33 -12.86
N ASP A 211 6.19 -1.88 -13.90
CA ASP A 211 6.73 -1.92 -15.27
C ASP A 211 8.05 -1.15 -15.34
N VAL A 212 9.00 -1.65 -16.13
CA VAL A 212 10.35 -1.11 -16.20
C VAL A 212 10.40 0.37 -16.66
N ASP A 213 9.45 0.79 -17.50
CA ASP A 213 9.36 2.18 -17.94
C ASP A 213 8.92 3.10 -16.79
N ILE A 214 7.98 2.62 -15.95
CA ILE A 214 7.55 3.30 -14.74
C ILE A 214 8.75 3.46 -13.77
N SER A 215 9.47 2.37 -13.50
CA SER A 215 10.64 2.40 -12.61
C SER A 215 11.70 3.38 -13.08
N LYS A 216 12.01 3.38 -14.38
CA LYS A 216 12.99 4.31 -14.96
C LYS A 216 12.55 5.78 -14.88
N GLN A 217 11.28 6.06 -15.18
CA GLN A 217 10.74 7.41 -15.08
C GLN A 217 10.75 7.89 -13.63
N PHE A 218 10.29 7.05 -12.71
CA PHE A 218 10.25 7.39 -11.29
C PHE A 218 11.66 7.67 -10.73
N GLU A 219 12.65 6.85 -11.09
CA GLU A 219 14.04 7.06 -10.67
C GLU A 219 14.58 8.42 -11.17
N ARG A 220 14.27 8.81 -12.42
CA ARG A 220 14.66 10.14 -12.95
C ARG A 220 14.00 11.26 -12.15
N SER A 221 12.71 11.14 -11.85
CA SER A 221 11.93 12.16 -11.15
C SER A 221 12.44 12.37 -9.72
N ILE A 222 12.67 11.29 -8.95
CA ILE A 222 13.14 11.42 -7.56
C ILE A 222 14.61 11.88 -7.48
N LYS A 223 15.46 11.50 -8.45
CA LYS A 223 16.82 12.03 -8.55
C LYS A 223 16.82 13.55 -8.85
N LYS A 224 15.93 13.98 -9.75
CA LYS A 224 15.72 15.41 -10.04
C LYS A 224 15.23 16.18 -8.80
N ALA A 225 14.43 15.54 -7.95
CA ALA A 225 13.99 16.09 -6.67
C ALA A 225 15.09 16.09 -5.58
N GLY A 226 16.28 15.55 -5.84
CA GLY A 226 17.42 15.58 -4.93
C GLY A 226 17.66 14.30 -4.12
N ILE A 227 16.86 13.25 -4.28
CA ILE A 227 17.06 11.97 -3.61
C ILE A 227 18.23 11.23 -4.27
N LYS A 228 19.22 10.82 -3.48
CA LYS A 228 20.33 9.97 -3.93
C LYS A 228 19.81 8.53 -4.03
N VAL A 229 19.99 7.86 -5.17
CA VAL A 229 19.52 6.49 -5.41
C VAL A 229 20.68 5.56 -5.68
N MET A 230 20.71 4.45 -4.94
CA MET A 230 21.70 3.37 -5.06
C MET A 230 20.96 2.05 -5.29
N THR A 231 20.87 1.61 -6.54
CA THR A 231 20.35 0.29 -6.92
C THR A 231 21.47 -0.77 -6.93
N ASN A 232 21.10 -2.07 -6.97
CA ASN A 232 22.04 -3.19 -6.85
C ASN A 232 22.95 -3.03 -5.62
N SER A 233 22.40 -2.56 -4.52
CA SER A 233 23.13 -2.20 -3.31
C SER A 233 22.46 -2.77 -2.07
N SER A 234 23.22 -3.38 -1.17
CA SER A 234 22.71 -3.97 0.08
C SER A 234 23.41 -3.35 1.28
N VAL A 235 22.64 -3.08 2.34
CA VAL A 235 23.20 -2.70 3.64
C VAL A 235 23.70 -3.97 4.32
N GLU A 236 24.99 -4.05 4.58
CA GLU A 236 25.63 -5.23 5.21
C GLU A 236 25.67 -5.09 6.73
N SER A 237 25.88 -3.86 7.22
CA SER A 237 25.90 -3.58 8.66
C SER A 237 25.57 -2.12 8.95
N VAL A 238 25.17 -1.87 10.20
CA VAL A 238 24.87 -0.52 10.70
C VAL A 238 25.50 -0.35 12.06
N ASP A 239 26.35 0.66 12.21
CA ASP A 239 26.92 1.08 13.50
C ASP A 239 26.13 2.29 14.03
N THR A 240 25.54 2.12 15.22
CA THR A 240 24.74 3.12 15.92
C THR A 240 25.43 3.68 17.16
N SER A 241 26.71 3.35 17.42
CA SER A 241 27.45 3.74 18.62
C SER A 241 27.75 5.23 18.70
N GLY A 242 27.88 5.91 17.52
CA GLY A 242 28.18 7.34 17.42
C GLY A 242 26.96 8.25 17.64
N LYS A 243 27.04 9.52 17.24
CA LYS A 243 25.90 10.47 17.28
C LYS A 243 24.84 10.15 16.24
N GLY A 244 25.24 9.71 15.07
CA GLY A 244 24.38 9.28 13.95
C GLY A 244 24.52 7.77 13.70
N VAL A 245 24.32 7.40 12.45
CA VAL A 245 24.44 6.04 11.94
C VAL A 245 25.51 5.98 10.88
N ILE A 246 26.34 4.93 10.91
CA ILE A 246 27.29 4.59 9.87
C ILE A 246 26.85 3.26 9.25
N ALA A 247 26.40 3.28 8.00
CA ALA A 247 25.97 2.09 7.28
C ALA A 247 27.04 1.66 6.27
N THR A 248 27.44 0.39 6.32
CA THR A 248 28.27 -0.24 5.29
C THR A 248 27.37 -0.79 4.20
N VAL A 249 27.54 -0.30 2.99
CA VAL A 249 26.73 -0.66 1.82
C VAL A 249 27.59 -1.33 0.77
N LYS A 250 27.24 -2.59 0.44
CA LYS A 250 27.85 -3.32 -0.65
C LYS A 250 27.22 -2.88 -1.98
N THR A 251 28.06 -2.53 -2.93
CA THR A 251 27.67 -2.12 -4.29
C THR A 251 28.38 -2.96 -5.33
N LYS A 252 28.03 -2.82 -6.61
CA LYS A 252 28.75 -3.48 -7.72
C LYS A 252 30.25 -3.12 -7.77
N ASN A 253 30.61 -1.94 -7.25
CA ASN A 253 31.96 -1.40 -7.30
C ASN A 253 32.74 -1.54 -5.98
N GLY A 254 32.27 -2.40 -5.07
CA GLY A 254 32.83 -2.61 -3.75
C GLY A 254 31.98 -1.98 -2.64
N GLU A 255 32.53 -1.97 -1.43
CA GLU A 255 31.86 -1.40 -0.26
C GLU A 255 31.95 0.11 -0.22
N LYS A 256 30.91 0.74 0.28
CA LYS A 256 30.83 2.17 0.56
C LYS A 256 30.27 2.39 1.95
N THR A 257 30.77 3.43 2.61
CA THR A 257 30.22 3.89 3.88
C THR A 257 29.27 5.05 3.63
N LEU A 258 28.10 4.99 4.25
CA LEU A 258 27.10 6.07 4.28
C LEU A 258 26.90 6.53 5.72
N GLU A 259 26.85 7.84 5.93
CA GLU A 259 26.55 8.45 7.22
C GLU A 259 25.19 9.14 7.17
N ALA A 260 24.39 9.01 8.24
CA ALA A 260 23.11 9.69 8.38
C ALA A 260 22.73 9.86 9.87
N ASP A 261 21.73 10.69 10.14
CA ASP A 261 21.15 10.77 11.49
C ASP A 261 20.33 9.52 11.81
N VAL A 262 19.62 8.99 10.80
CA VAL A 262 18.64 7.89 10.95
C VAL A 262 18.66 6.98 9.74
N VAL A 263 18.42 5.68 9.96
CA VAL A 263 18.12 4.69 8.92
C VAL A 263 16.66 4.26 9.04
N LEU A 264 15.91 4.37 7.95
CA LEU A 264 14.57 3.78 7.81
C LEU A 264 14.66 2.42 7.13
N SER A 265 14.27 1.37 7.85
CA SER A 265 14.13 0.02 7.30
C SER A 265 12.74 -0.15 6.67
N ALA A 266 12.69 -0.27 5.34
CA ALA A 266 11.49 -0.47 4.52
C ALA A 266 11.59 -1.74 3.65
N VAL A 267 12.17 -2.81 4.20
CA VAL A 267 12.53 -4.07 3.54
C VAL A 267 11.38 -5.09 3.46
N GLY A 268 10.17 -4.63 3.56
CA GLY A 268 8.95 -5.44 3.48
C GLY A 268 8.26 -5.63 4.82
N ILE A 269 7.29 -6.54 4.82
CA ILE A 269 6.42 -6.82 5.97
C ILE A 269 6.50 -8.30 6.35
N LYS A 270 6.06 -8.60 7.58
CA LYS A 270 5.92 -9.95 8.12
C LYS A 270 4.53 -10.10 8.74
N SER A 271 3.82 -11.19 8.45
CA SER A 271 2.48 -11.44 8.96
C SER A 271 2.48 -11.63 10.49
N ASN A 272 1.40 -11.19 11.14
CA ASN A 272 1.22 -11.31 12.60
C ASN A 272 0.50 -12.62 12.92
N ILE A 273 1.22 -13.71 12.85
CA ILE A 273 0.68 -15.08 13.05
C ILE A 273 1.25 -15.79 14.28
N GLU A 274 2.23 -15.21 14.94
CA GLU A 274 2.86 -15.83 16.11
C GLU A 274 1.96 -15.74 17.36
N ASN A 275 1.95 -16.81 18.14
CA ASN A 275 1.26 -16.94 19.44
C ASN A 275 -0.27 -16.79 19.39
N ILE A 276 -0.88 -16.77 18.20
CA ILE A 276 -2.34 -16.70 18.05
C ILE A 276 -3.04 -18.06 18.07
N GLY A 277 -2.31 -19.17 18.28
CA GLY A 277 -2.85 -20.52 18.48
C GLY A 277 -3.09 -21.31 17.18
N LEU A 278 -2.40 -20.99 16.07
CA LEU A 278 -2.55 -21.72 14.80
C LEU A 278 -2.16 -23.18 14.93
N GLU A 279 -1.03 -23.45 15.58
CA GLU A 279 -0.51 -24.80 15.83
C GLU A 279 -1.44 -25.61 16.73
N ASP A 280 -2.02 -24.98 17.77
CA ASP A 280 -2.92 -25.62 18.72
C ASP A 280 -4.19 -26.16 18.01
N VAL A 281 -4.60 -25.51 16.89
CA VAL A 281 -5.78 -25.86 16.11
C VAL A 281 -5.41 -26.73 14.89
N GLY A 282 -4.15 -26.76 14.47
CA GLY A 282 -3.65 -27.48 13.31
C GLY A 282 -3.87 -26.75 11.98
N ILE A 283 -3.88 -25.41 12.02
CA ILE A 283 -3.96 -24.58 10.81
C ILE A 283 -2.61 -24.59 10.09
N ILE A 284 -2.64 -24.85 8.79
CA ILE A 284 -1.44 -24.95 7.95
C ILE A 284 -0.92 -23.56 7.60
N VAL A 285 0.37 -23.36 7.84
CA VAL A 285 1.11 -22.14 7.50
C VAL A 285 2.25 -22.50 6.55
N ASP A 286 2.41 -21.74 5.47
CA ASP A 286 3.60 -21.78 4.62
C ASP A 286 4.39 -20.47 4.80
N ARG A 287 5.63 -20.59 5.28
CA ARG A 287 6.49 -19.45 5.68
C ARG A 287 5.82 -18.58 6.74
N ASP A 288 5.24 -17.44 6.34
CA ASP A 288 4.51 -16.54 7.22
C ASP A 288 3.06 -16.30 6.75
N LYS A 289 2.49 -17.24 5.95
CA LYS A 289 1.14 -17.13 5.39
C LYS A 289 0.27 -18.31 5.79
N ILE A 290 -0.95 -18.01 6.25
CA ILE A 290 -1.98 -19.01 6.48
C ILE A 290 -2.54 -19.45 5.13
N LEU A 291 -2.52 -20.77 4.85
CA LEU A 291 -3.07 -21.29 3.61
C LEU A 291 -4.59 -21.33 3.66
N VAL A 292 -5.23 -20.82 2.63
CA VAL A 292 -6.69 -20.76 2.47
C VAL A 292 -7.10 -21.19 1.06
N ASN A 293 -8.38 -21.54 0.92
CA ASN A 293 -8.98 -21.74 -0.40
C ASN A 293 -9.46 -20.40 -1.00
N ASP A 294 -10.08 -20.45 -2.19
CA ASP A 294 -10.58 -19.27 -2.92
C ASP A 294 -11.62 -18.42 -2.15
N PHE A 295 -12.19 -18.96 -1.07
CA PHE A 295 -13.17 -18.29 -0.20
C PHE A 295 -12.63 -18.11 1.22
N TYR A 296 -11.31 -18.11 1.37
CA TYR A 296 -10.57 -17.78 2.60
C TYR A 296 -10.75 -18.75 3.75
N GLN A 297 -11.29 -19.94 3.51
CA GLN A 297 -11.35 -21.02 4.50
C GLN A 297 -9.99 -21.71 4.61
N THR A 298 -9.53 -21.91 5.85
CA THR A 298 -8.33 -22.70 6.14
C THR A 298 -8.59 -24.21 5.95
N ASN A 299 -7.57 -25.03 6.17
CA ASN A 299 -7.72 -26.49 6.20
C ASN A 299 -8.61 -26.99 7.35
N ILE A 300 -8.95 -26.15 8.33
CA ILE A 300 -9.79 -26.49 9.48
C ILE A 300 -11.18 -25.84 9.32
N PRO A 301 -12.27 -26.62 9.27
CA PRO A 301 -13.61 -26.09 9.10
C PRO A 301 -14.02 -25.11 10.21
N GLY A 302 -14.54 -23.94 9.78
CA GLY A 302 -14.98 -22.87 10.68
C GLY A 302 -13.87 -21.89 11.08
N TYR A 303 -12.67 -22.05 10.52
CA TYR A 303 -11.57 -21.06 10.64
C TYR A 303 -11.21 -20.51 9.26
N TYR A 304 -11.12 -19.20 9.19
CA TYR A 304 -10.88 -18.41 7.98
C TYR A 304 -9.73 -17.44 8.24
N ALA A 305 -9.07 -16.99 7.18
CA ALA A 305 -8.04 -15.97 7.28
C ALA A 305 -8.10 -15.04 6.06
N ILE A 306 -7.83 -13.74 6.26
CA ILE A 306 -7.89 -12.70 5.22
C ILE A 306 -6.79 -11.65 5.41
N GLY A 307 -6.49 -10.91 4.34
CA GLY A 307 -5.54 -9.79 4.35
C GLY A 307 -4.09 -10.25 4.44
N ASP A 308 -3.26 -9.45 5.09
CA ASP A 308 -1.80 -9.62 5.07
C ASP A 308 -1.30 -10.96 5.66
N VAL A 309 -2.18 -11.76 6.25
CA VAL A 309 -1.83 -13.09 6.80
C VAL A 309 -2.02 -14.24 5.81
N VAL A 310 -2.64 -13.98 4.65
CA VAL A 310 -2.83 -14.98 3.58
C VAL A 310 -1.91 -14.69 2.38
N PRO A 311 -1.70 -15.66 1.46
CA PRO A 311 -1.02 -15.39 0.20
C PRO A 311 -1.77 -14.34 -0.63
N GLY A 312 -1.05 -13.50 -1.35
CA GLY A 312 -1.62 -12.46 -2.19
C GLY A 312 -0.98 -11.09 -1.95
N GLN A 313 -1.63 -10.05 -2.42
CA GLN A 313 -1.17 -8.67 -2.31
C GLN A 313 -1.59 -8.08 -0.95
N ALA A 314 -0.62 -7.65 -0.16
CA ALA A 314 -0.86 -7.03 1.15
C ALA A 314 -1.35 -5.57 1.00
N LEU A 315 -2.61 -5.41 0.61
CA LEU A 315 -3.26 -4.13 0.34
C LEU A 315 -4.60 -4.03 1.08
N ALA A 316 -4.91 -2.84 1.58
CA ALA A 316 -6.12 -2.61 2.37
C ALA A 316 -7.43 -2.95 1.60
N HIS A 317 -7.50 -2.57 0.32
CA HIS A 317 -8.65 -2.86 -0.52
C HIS A 317 -8.77 -4.35 -0.88
N VAL A 318 -7.65 -5.06 -0.98
CA VAL A 318 -7.64 -6.53 -1.13
C VAL A 318 -8.20 -7.19 0.12
N ALA A 319 -7.67 -6.86 1.29
CA ALA A 319 -8.15 -7.40 2.57
C ALA A 319 -9.66 -7.15 2.79
N SER A 320 -10.16 -5.97 2.37
CA SER A 320 -11.59 -5.64 2.42
C SER A 320 -12.43 -6.50 1.48
N ALA A 321 -11.96 -6.68 0.24
CA ALA A 321 -12.65 -7.51 -0.75
C ALA A 321 -12.64 -8.99 -0.34
N GLU A 322 -11.52 -9.50 0.15
CA GLU A 322 -11.39 -10.86 0.70
C GLU A 322 -12.40 -11.11 1.83
N GLY A 323 -12.50 -10.14 2.75
CA GLY A 323 -13.44 -10.24 3.86
C GLY A 323 -14.90 -10.25 3.43
N ILE A 324 -15.27 -9.41 2.46
CA ILE A 324 -16.64 -9.40 1.89
C ILE A 324 -16.93 -10.75 1.22
N THR A 325 -16.04 -11.23 0.34
CA THR A 325 -16.15 -12.52 -0.34
C THR A 325 -16.29 -13.67 0.65
N CYS A 326 -15.49 -13.67 1.73
CA CYS A 326 -15.54 -14.68 2.78
C CYS A 326 -16.91 -14.76 3.47
N VAL A 327 -17.45 -13.63 3.96
CA VAL A 327 -18.72 -13.64 4.71
C VAL A 327 -19.93 -13.79 3.82
N GLU A 328 -19.89 -13.34 2.57
CA GLU A 328 -20.94 -13.61 1.59
C GLU A 328 -21.03 -15.10 1.26
N LYS A 329 -19.88 -15.77 1.11
CA LYS A 329 -19.85 -17.23 0.96
C LYS A 329 -20.36 -17.95 2.19
N LEU A 330 -19.99 -17.49 3.40
CA LEU A 330 -20.51 -18.02 4.65
C LEU A 330 -22.04 -17.89 4.77
N ALA A 331 -22.61 -16.79 4.25
CA ALA A 331 -24.04 -16.55 4.20
C ALA A 331 -24.78 -17.37 3.12
N GLY A 332 -24.07 -18.17 2.32
CA GLY A 332 -24.64 -18.96 1.25
C GLY A 332 -24.98 -18.17 -0.02
N LEU A 333 -24.46 -16.94 -0.16
CA LEU A 333 -24.66 -16.14 -1.37
C LEU A 333 -23.80 -16.70 -2.53
N HIS A 334 -24.24 -16.42 -3.74
CA HIS A 334 -23.42 -16.67 -4.93
C HIS A 334 -22.25 -15.68 -4.92
N THR A 335 -21.04 -16.19 -4.90
CA THR A 335 -19.82 -15.40 -4.73
C THR A 335 -18.73 -15.95 -5.65
N GLU A 336 -18.11 -15.08 -6.41
CA GLU A 336 -16.95 -15.40 -7.25
C GLU A 336 -15.65 -15.21 -6.48
N PRO A 337 -14.62 -16.02 -6.76
CA PRO A 337 -13.26 -15.75 -6.28
C PRO A 337 -12.74 -14.39 -6.76
N ILE A 338 -11.84 -13.80 -5.98
CA ILE A 338 -11.19 -12.55 -6.37
C ILE A 338 -10.20 -12.83 -7.51
N ASP A 339 -10.31 -12.03 -8.57
CA ASP A 339 -9.29 -11.98 -9.61
C ASP A 339 -8.11 -11.11 -9.15
N TYR A 340 -7.06 -11.76 -8.62
CA TYR A 340 -5.83 -11.08 -8.21
C TYR A 340 -5.03 -10.48 -9.38
N GLY A 341 -5.31 -10.88 -10.62
CA GLY A 341 -4.76 -10.29 -11.83
C GLY A 341 -5.33 -8.90 -12.14
N ASN A 342 -6.47 -8.54 -11.52
CA ASN A 342 -7.13 -7.25 -11.72
C ASN A 342 -7.15 -6.35 -10.46
N VAL A 343 -6.20 -6.56 -9.56
CA VAL A 343 -6.03 -5.72 -8.36
C VAL A 343 -5.10 -4.56 -8.68
N PRO A 344 -5.50 -3.29 -8.47
CA PRO A 344 -4.64 -2.14 -8.69
C PRO A 344 -3.62 -1.97 -7.56
N GLY A 345 -2.38 -1.60 -7.93
CA GLY A 345 -1.34 -1.13 -7.03
C GLY A 345 -1.17 0.38 -7.14
N CYS A 346 -0.92 1.08 -6.02
CA CYS A 346 -0.70 2.52 -6.00
C CYS A 346 0.45 2.91 -5.07
N THR A 347 1.27 3.87 -5.53
CA THR A 347 2.34 4.51 -4.75
C THR A 347 2.14 6.02 -4.80
N TYR A 348 2.07 6.68 -3.64
CA TYR A 348 1.62 8.06 -3.50
C TYR A 348 2.78 9.08 -3.35
N ALA A 349 3.96 8.77 -3.85
CA ALA A 349 5.05 9.73 -3.96
C ALA A 349 4.72 10.80 -5.02
N THR A 350 5.64 11.71 -5.32
CA THR A 350 5.51 12.65 -6.45
C THR A 350 6.66 12.39 -7.42
N PRO A 351 6.36 11.99 -8.68
CA PRO A 351 5.02 11.66 -9.23
C PRO A 351 4.40 10.40 -8.59
N GLU A 352 3.07 10.31 -8.61
CA GLU A 352 2.35 9.10 -8.20
C GLU A 352 2.55 7.98 -9.21
N ILE A 353 2.41 6.72 -8.74
CA ILE A 353 2.40 5.53 -9.61
C ILE A 353 1.09 4.77 -9.37
N ALA A 354 0.49 4.27 -10.45
CA ALA A 354 -0.63 3.37 -10.40
C ALA A 354 -0.53 2.31 -11.50
N SER A 355 -0.84 1.06 -11.14
CA SER A 355 -0.74 -0.06 -12.09
C SER A 355 -1.82 -1.11 -11.84
N VAL A 356 -2.23 -1.80 -12.90
CA VAL A 356 -3.09 -2.98 -12.85
C VAL A 356 -2.73 -3.93 -13.98
N GLY A 357 -2.81 -5.22 -13.74
CA GLY A 357 -2.58 -6.26 -14.73
C GLY A 357 -1.10 -6.59 -14.95
N MET A 358 -0.79 -7.08 -16.14
CA MET A 358 0.56 -7.56 -16.50
C MET A 358 1.46 -6.39 -16.91
N THR A 359 2.72 -6.42 -16.49
CA THR A 359 3.76 -5.58 -17.11
C THR A 359 4.05 -6.09 -18.52
N GLU A 360 4.63 -5.26 -19.37
CA GLU A 360 5.02 -5.65 -20.72
C GLU A 360 5.93 -6.89 -20.72
N ALA A 361 6.87 -6.97 -19.78
CA ALA A 361 7.76 -8.11 -19.64
C ALA A 361 7.01 -9.40 -19.30
N LYS A 362 6.08 -9.35 -18.34
CA LYS A 362 5.26 -10.50 -17.94
C LYS A 362 4.32 -10.96 -19.06
N ALA A 363 3.73 -10.03 -19.80
CA ALA A 363 2.86 -10.36 -20.93
C ALA A 363 3.64 -11.06 -22.06
N LYS A 364 4.86 -10.60 -22.37
CA LYS A 364 5.76 -11.26 -23.32
C LYS A 364 6.18 -12.65 -22.84
N GLU A 365 6.54 -12.78 -21.56
CA GLU A 365 6.89 -14.08 -20.95
C GLU A 365 5.72 -15.07 -20.99
N ALA A 366 4.49 -14.58 -20.84
CA ALA A 366 3.26 -15.37 -20.98
C ALA A 366 2.93 -15.74 -22.42
N GLY A 367 3.69 -15.26 -23.43
CA GLY A 367 3.55 -15.62 -24.85
C GLY A 367 2.55 -14.78 -25.63
N TYR A 368 2.10 -13.63 -25.10
CA TYR A 368 1.22 -12.72 -25.83
C TYR A 368 1.97 -11.95 -26.92
N GLU A 369 1.33 -11.78 -28.08
CA GLU A 369 1.67 -10.76 -29.04
C GLU A 369 1.02 -9.44 -28.57
N LEU A 370 1.79 -8.35 -28.51
CA LEU A 370 1.36 -7.14 -27.81
C LEU A 370 1.11 -5.98 -28.75
N LYS A 371 0.06 -5.22 -28.46
CA LYS A 371 -0.08 -3.81 -28.81
C LYS A 371 0.19 -2.97 -27.56
N VAL A 372 1.20 -2.13 -27.64
CA VAL A 372 1.63 -1.28 -26.50
C VAL A 372 1.54 0.17 -26.93
N GLY A 373 0.81 0.97 -26.16
CA GLY A 373 0.73 2.40 -26.37
C GLY A 373 1.19 3.18 -25.15
N LYS A 374 1.71 4.39 -25.39
CA LYS A 374 2.27 5.25 -24.35
C LYS A 374 2.01 6.72 -24.68
N PHE A 375 1.35 7.42 -23.77
CA PHE A 375 1.08 8.84 -23.93
C PHE A 375 1.70 9.66 -22.78
N PRO A 376 2.62 10.60 -23.07
CA PRO A 376 3.27 11.42 -22.05
C PRO A 376 2.35 12.56 -21.59
N PHE A 377 2.36 12.88 -20.30
CA PHE A 377 1.60 14.01 -19.79
C PHE A 377 2.08 15.38 -20.30
N SER A 378 3.30 15.46 -20.84
CA SER A 378 3.77 16.68 -21.52
C SER A 378 2.97 17.03 -22.77
N ALA A 379 2.25 16.07 -23.35
CA ALA A 379 1.33 16.30 -24.48
C ALA A 379 -0.12 16.56 -24.01
N SER A 380 -0.42 16.43 -22.70
CA SER A 380 -1.76 16.69 -22.16
C SER A 380 -1.98 18.17 -21.86
N GLY A 381 -3.03 18.76 -22.43
CA GLY A 381 -3.44 20.13 -22.15
C GLY A 381 -3.77 20.36 -20.66
N LYS A 382 -4.42 19.38 -20.00
CA LYS A 382 -4.73 19.46 -18.56
C LYS A 382 -3.47 19.43 -17.71
N ALA A 383 -2.54 18.54 -18.00
CA ALA A 383 -1.28 18.44 -17.27
C ALA A 383 -0.44 19.73 -17.44
N THR A 384 -0.41 20.28 -18.65
CA THR A 384 0.26 21.55 -18.96
C THR A 384 -0.35 22.71 -18.18
N ALA A 385 -1.68 22.84 -18.18
CA ALA A 385 -2.37 23.88 -17.42
C ALA A 385 -2.18 23.77 -15.90
N ALA A 386 -2.01 22.55 -15.38
CA ALA A 386 -1.77 22.29 -13.96
C ALA A 386 -0.29 22.37 -13.56
N GLY A 387 0.66 22.45 -14.51
CA GLY A 387 2.09 22.40 -14.23
C GLY A 387 2.59 21.02 -13.80
N THR A 388 1.89 19.93 -14.18
CA THR A 388 2.16 18.56 -13.72
C THR A 388 2.43 17.62 -14.89
N THR A 389 3.38 17.99 -15.76
CA THR A 389 3.68 17.30 -17.02
C THR A 389 4.61 16.09 -16.88
N ASP A 390 5.10 15.80 -15.68
CA ASP A 390 6.01 14.67 -15.44
C ASP A 390 5.25 13.34 -15.42
N GLY A 391 5.62 12.42 -16.33
CA GLY A 391 5.06 11.08 -16.38
C GLY A 391 4.31 10.76 -17.68
N PHE A 392 3.60 9.64 -17.66
CA PHE A 392 2.89 9.08 -18.80
C PHE A 392 1.87 8.02 -18.39
N VAL A 393 0.98 7.67 -19.31
CA VAL A 393 0.14 6.47 -19.29
C VAL A 393 0.72 5.45 -20.27
N LYS A 394 0.85 4.18 -19.87
CA LYS A 394 1.23 3.05 -20.70
C LYS A 394 0.14 1.98 -20.62
N VAL A 395 -0.33 1.51 -21.77
CA VAL A 395 -1.33 0.45 -21.90
C VAL A 395 -0.76 -0.72 -22.68
N ILE A 396 -1.25 -1.93 -22.37
CA ILE A 396 -0.79 -3.18 -22.97
C ILE A 396 -2.01 -4.01 -23.33
N PHE A 397 -2.16 -4.34 -24.62
CA PHE A 397 -3.23 -5.16 -25.14
C PHE A 397 -2.67 -6.43 -25.81
N ASP A 398 -3.46 -7.51 -25.78
CA ASP A 398 -3.25 -8.65 -26.65
C ASP A 398 -3.54 -8.25 -28.10
N ALA A 399 -2.57 -8.47 -28.99
CA ALA A 399 -2.73 -8.10 -30.41
C ALA A 399 -3.78 -8.93 -31.13
N LYS A 400 -4.03 -10.15 -30.63
CA LYS A 400 -4.92 -11.12 -31.29
C LYS A 400 -6.40 -10.90 -30.97
N TYR A 401 -6.72 -10.71 -29.69
CA TYR A 401 -8.11 -10.60 -29.22
C TYR A 401 -8.47 -9.22 -28.71
N GLY A 402 -7.49 -8.32 -28.57
CA GLY A 402 -7.71 -6.98 -28.05
C GLY A 402 -7.95 -6.91 -26.55
N GLU A 403 -7.65 -7.97 -25.79
CA GLU A 403 -7.79 -7.99 -24.34
C GLU A 403 -6.85 -6.95 -23.71
N TRP A 404 -7.37 -6.18 -22.76
CA TRP A 404 -6.57 -5.21 -22.00
C TRP A 404 -5.75 -5.91 -20.91
N LEU A 405 -4.50 -6.26 -21.22
CA LEU A 405 -3.62 -7.05 -20.35
C LEU A 405 -3.06 -6.26 -19.17
N GLY A 406 -2.78 -4.96 -19.36
CA GLY A 406 -2.20 -4.14 -18.30
C GLY A 406 -2.27 -2.66 -18.57
N CYS A 407 -2.26 -1.88 -17.48
CA CYS A 407 -2.19 -0.43 -17.51
C CYS A 407 -1.24 0.06 -16.40
N HIS A 408 -0.29 0.90 -16.76
CA HIS A 408 0.76 1.40 -15.89
C HIS A 408 0.89 2.91 -16.08
N MET A 409 0.70 3.65 -15.00
CA MET A 409 0.67 5.11 -15.03
C MET A 409 1.67 5.69 -14.04
N ILE A 410 2.29 6.79 -14.42
CA ILE A 410 3.11 7.60 -13.51
C ILE A 410 2.82 9.07 -13.78
N GLY A 411 2.46 9.85 -12.76
CA GLY A 411 2.12 11.26 -12.90
C GLY A 411 1.21 11.76 -11.79
N ALA A 412 0.71 12.97 -11.94
CA ALA A 412 -0.22 13.56 -10.96
C ALA A 412 -1.62 12.94 -11.10
N GLY A 413 -2.22 12.48 -9.99
CA GLY A 413 -3.59 11.98 -9.94
C GLY A 413 -3.81 10.61 -10.58
N VAL A 414 -2.75 9.90 -10.96
CA VAL A 414 -2.88 8.58 -11.59
C VAL A 414 -3.45 7.52 -10.66
N THR A 415 -3.31 7.71 -9.35
CA THR A 415 -3.88 6.82 -8.32
C THR A 415 -5.41 6.85 -8.30
N ASP A 416 -6.03 7.97 -8.74
CA ASP A 416 -7.48 8.07 -8.93
C ASP A 416 -7.90 7.60 -10.34
N MET A 417 -7.05 7.79 -11.36
CA MET A 417 -7.34 7.42 -12.74
C MET A 417 -7.35 5.90 -12.98
N ILE A 418 -6.56 5.12 -12.25
CA ILE A 418 -6.38 3.68 -12.49
C ILE A 418 -7.69 2.88 -12.42
N ALA A 419 -8.70 3.40 -11.70
CA ALA A 419 -10.00 2.75 -11.55
C ALA A 419 -10.72 2.52 -12.88
N GLU A 420 -10.49 3.38 -13.89
CA GLU A 420 -11.01 3.22 -15.25
C GLU A 420 -10.47 1.94 -15.89
N ALA A 421 -9.15 1.73 -15.81
CA ALA A 421 -8.52 0.53 -16.36
C ALA A 421 -8.95 -0.75 -15.60
N VAL A 422 -9.10 -0.68 -14.27
CA VAL A 422 -9.58 -1.80 -13.45
C VAL A 422 -10.99 -2.21 -13.87
N LEU A 423 -11.90 -1.24 -14.04
CA LEU A 423 -13.27 -1.49 -14.49
C LEU A 423 -13.31 -2.00 -15.93
N GLY A 424 -12.55 -1.37 -16.84
CA GLY A 424 -12.45 -1.81 -18.23
C GLY A 424 -12.01 -3.26 -18.33
N ARG A 425 -10.97 -3.65 -17.61
CA ARG A 425 -10.48 -5.04 -17.54
C ARG A 425 -11.52 -6.00 -16.94
N LYS A 426 -12.22 -5.62 -15.87
CA LYS A 426 -13.28 -6.45 -15.27
C LYS A 426 -14.44 -6.71 -16.21
N LEU A 427 -14.72 -5.77 -17.12
CA LEU A 427 -15.76 -5.87 -18.14
C LEU A 427 -15.26 -6.46 -19.47
N GLU A 428 -14.02 -6.96 -19.49
CA GLU A 428 -13.38 -7.52 -20.70
C GLU A 428 -13.41 -6.53 -21.89
N THR A 429 -13.25 -5.22 -21.58
CA THR A 429 -13.24 -4.14 -22.56
C THR A 429 -12.01 -4.24 -23.46
N THR A 430 -12.20 -4.07 -24.76
CA THR A 430 -11.09 -3.97 -25.73
C THR A 430 -10.69 -2.51 -25.97
N GLY A 431 -9.58 -2.28 -26.68
CA GLY A 431 -9.15 -0.92 -27.02
C GLY A 431 -10.19 -0.14 -27.82
N HIS A 432 -11.02 -0.82 -28.62
CA HIS A 432 -12.07 -0.17 -29.42
C HIS A 432 -13.12 0.53 -28.56
N GLU A 433 -13.56 -0.07 -27.47
CA GLU A 433 -14.55 0.54 -26.58
C GLU A 433 -13.96 1.76 -25.89
N VAL A 434 -12.69 1.71 -25.49
CA VAL A 434 -11.99 2.87 -24.89
C VAL A 434 -11.88 4.02 -25.89
N LEU A 435 -11.48 3.74 -27.15
CA LEU A 435 -11.37 4.74 -28.23
C LEU A 435 -12.73 5.39 -28.59
N LYS A 436 -13.84 4.69 -28.39
CA LYS A 436 -15.19 5.20 -28.66
C LYS A 436 -15.84 5.84 -27.43
N THR A 437 -15.22 5.71 -26.26
CA THR A 437 -15.70 6.36 -25.04
C THR A 437 -15.31 7.84 -25.04
N ILE A 438 -16.28 8.72 -24.82
CA ILE A 438 -16.04 10.16 -24.75
C ILE A 438 -15.44 10.51 -23.39
N HIS A 439 -14.18 10.93 -23.37
CA HIS A 439 -13.53 11.45 -22.19
C HIS A 439 -13.81 12.94 -22.01
N PRO A 440 -14.07 13.41 -20.80
CA PRO A 440 -14.33 14.84 -20.56
C PRO A 440 -13.05 15.66 -20.79
N HIS A 441 -13.20 16.85 -21.41
CA HIS A 441 -12.11 17.78 -21.67
C HIS A 441 -12.25 19.07 -20.84
N PRO A 442 -11.14 19.59 -20.20
CA PRO A 442 -9.82 18.98 -20.11
C PRO A 442 -9.65 18.13 -18.84
N THR A 443 -9.16 16.91 -18.98
CA THR A 443 -8.88 16.00 -17.85
C THR A 443 -7.56 15.24 -18.02
N MET A 444 -7.06 14.67 -16.93
CA MET A 444 -5.91 13.75 -16.98
C MET A 444 -6.30 12.40 -17.62
N SER A 445 -7.58 11.99 -17.52
CA SER A 445 -8.09 10.71 -18.08
C SER A 445 -8.03 10.64 -19.60
N GLU A 446 -8.02 11.78 -20.31
CA GLU A 446 -7.79 11.80 -21.77
C GLU A 446 -6.48 11.10 -22.16
N ALA A 447 -5.48 11.10 -21.29
CA ALA A 447 -4.20 10.40 -21.52
C ALA A 447 -4.36 8.87 -21.59
N VAL A 448 -5.42 8.30 -20.99
CA VAL A 448 -5.72 6.86 -21.11
C VAL A 448 -6.18 6.57 -22.55
N MET A 449 -7.13 7.35 -23.05
CA MET A 449 -7.64 7.22 -24.43
C MET A 449 -6.50 7.41 -25.47
N GLU A 450 -5.68 8.45 -25.30
CA GLU A 450 -4.55 8.71 -26.21
C GLU A 450 -3.48 7.60 -26.15
N ALA A 451 -3.21 7.02 -24.97
CA ALA A 451 -2.31 5.87 -24.88
C ALA A 451 -2.90 4.64 -25.58
N VAL A 452 -4.23 4.44 -25.51
CA VAL A 452 -4.91 3.37 -26.27
C VAL A 452 -4.84 3.68 -27.76
N ALA A 453 -5.05 4.93 -28.17
CA ALA A 453 -4.92 5.34 -29.57
C ALA A 453 -3.50 5.08 -30.11
N ASP A 454 -2.46 5.34 -29.31
CA ASP A 454 -1.07 5.01 -29.67
C ASP A 454 -0.87 3.50 -29.88
N ALA A 455 -1.47 2.66 -29.04
CA ALA A 455 -1.40 1.20 -29.20
C ALA A 455 -2.04 0.68 -30.50
N TYR A 456 -2.94 1.47 -31.11
CA TYR A 456 -3.67 1.12 -32.33
C TYR A 456 -3.27 1.98 -33.54
N ASP A 457 -2.18 2.75 -33.46
CA ASP A 457 -1.70 3.66 -34.51
C ASP A 457 -2.74 4.76 -34.89
N GLU A 458 -3.59 5.16 -33.94
CA GLU A 458 -4.65 6.16 -34.10
C GLU A 458 -4.44 7.42 -33.25
N VAL A 459 -3.29 7.57 -32.59
CA VAL A 459 -3.00 8.72 -31.72
C VAL A 459 -2.99 10.03 -32.50
N ILE A 460 -3.56 11.08 -31.88
CA ILE A 460 -3.70 12.39 -32.56
C ILE A 460 -2.75 13.44 -31.98
N HIS A 461 -2.52 13.41 -30.68
CA HIS A 461 -1.80 14.48 -29.98
C HIS A 461 -0.33 14.11 -29.62
N LEU A 462 0.29 13.17 -30.34
CA LEU A 462 1.72 12.84 -30.25
C LEU A 462 2.51 13.39 -31.42
#